data_e6b2bbbcb0a8d5f29ea4b4a2759d6aa6
#
_entry.id   e6b2bbbcb0a8d5f29ea4b4a2759d6aa6
#
_cell.length_a   1.000
_cell.length_b   1.000
_cell.length_c   1.000
_cell.angle_alpha   90.00
_cell.angle_beta   90.00
_cell.angle_gamma   90.00
#
_symmetry.space_group_name_H-M   'P 1'
#
loop_
_entity.id
_entity.type
_entity.pdbx_description
1 polymer ?
#
loop_
_entity_poly.entity_id
_entity_poly.type
_entity_poly.pdbx_seq_one_letter_code
_entity_poly.pdbx_strand_id
1 'polypeptide(L)'
;MANKKNTLQVVVGSILILLLIGVTVLLISEKRANNELVQEFNLEKEDLENQYTDFAKQYDELKLTVSNDSLSVLLEQEQLKTQRLLEELRTVKSTNATEIRRLKKELATLRKVMIGYINQIDSLSRLTNHQKEVIADVTRKYNVASQQISNLSEEKKNLNKKVTLAAQL
;
A
#
# COMPACT_ATOMS: atom_id res chain seq x y z
N MET A 1 -3.01 -32.05 78.69
CA MET A 1 -3.55 -30.86 77.96
C MET A 1 -2.56 -30.20 76.99
N ALA A 2 -1.30 -30.48 77.06
CA ALA A 2 -0.27 -29.89 76.16
C ALA A 2 -0.33 -30.36 74.67
N ASN A 3 -0.81 -31.58 74.44
CA ASN A 3 -0.80 -32.18 73.11
C ASN A 3 -1.83 -31.56 72.15
N LYS A 4 -2.91 -31.01 72.62
CA LYS A 4 -3.98 -30.36 71.77
C LYS A 4 -3.56 -29.00 71.20
N LYS A 5 -2.70 -28.26 71.94
CA LYS A 5 -2.16 -26.96 71.44
C LYS A 5 -1.17 -27.14 70.31
N ASN A 6 -0.35 -28.15 70.43
CA ASN A 6 0.69 -28.43 69.38
C ASN A 6 0.03 -28.93 68.10
N THR A 7 -1.01 -29.78 68.18
CA THR A 7 -1.76 -30.22 67.00
C THR A 7 -2.49 -29.08 66.34
N LEU A 8 -3.07 -28.15 67.09
CA LEU A 8 -3.73 -26.97 66.51
C LEU A 8 -2.75 -26.05 65.77
N GLN A 9 -1.55 -25.84 66.38
CA GLN A 9 -0.50 -25.03 65.70
C GLN A 9 0.04 -25.69 64.43
N VAL A 10 0.17 -27.00 64.37
CA VAL A 10 0.60 -27.73 63.17
C VAL A 10 -0.46 -27.65 62.09
N VAL A 11 -1.76 -27.79 62.43
CA VAL A 11 -2.86 -27.67 61.47
C VAL A 11 -2.97 -26.26 60.92
N VAL A 12 -2.89 -25.24 61.78
CA VAL A 12 -2.90 -23.83 61.30
C VAL A 12 -1.68 -23.52 60.45
N GLY A 13 -0.49 -24.02 60.81
CA GLY A 13 0.72 -23.85 60.01
C GLY A 13 0.64 -24.51 58.63
N SER A 14 0.05 -25.72 58.56
CA SER A 14 -0.12 -26.41 57.27
C SER A 14 -1.13 -25.69 56.34
N ILE A 15 -2.20 -25.15 56.90
CA ILE A 15 -3.17 -24.34 56.13
C ILE A 15 -2.53 -23.06 55.60
N LEU A 16 -1.72 -22.37 56.40
CA LEU A 16 -0.99 -21.18 55.99
C LEU A 16 0.02 -21.48 54.86
N ILE A 17 0.73 -22.59 54.94
CA ILE A 17 1.65 -23.01 53.90
C ILE A 17 0.92 -23.32 52.59
N LEU A 18 -0.22 -24.01 52.64
CA LEU A 18 -1.06 -24.30 51.50
C LEU A 18 -1.61 -23.02 50.85
N LEU A 19 -2.03 -22.04 51.64
CA LEU A 19 -2.48 -20.74 51.15
C LEU A 19 -1.33 -19.97 50.48
N LEU A 20 -0.12 -19.98 51.05
CA LEU A 20 1.07 -19.37 50.45
C LEU A 20 1.40 -20.00 49.11
N ILE A 21 1.37 -21.34 49.02
CA ILE A 21 1.61 -22.06 47.78
C ILE A 21 0.52 -21.69 46.75
N GLY A 22 -0.74 -21.64 47.12
CA GLY A 22 -1.85 -21.23 46.25
C GLY A 22 -1.66 -19.82 45.69
N VAL A 23 -1.30 -18.86 46.54
CA VAL A 23 -1.05 -17.46 46.14
C VAL A 23 0.17 -17.37 45.20
N THR A 24 1.25 -18.09 45.51
CA THR A 24 2.46 -18.08 44.62
C THR A 24 2.18 -18.69 43.25
N VAL A 25 1.38 -19.76 43.17
CA VAL A 25 0.96 -20.36 41.91
C VAL A 25 0.10 -19.39 41.09
N LEU A 26 -0.84 -18.69 41.70
CA LEU A 26 -1.66 -17.67 41.05
C LEU A 26 -0.81 -16.51 40.52
N LEU A 27 0.11 -15.98 41.30
CA LEU A 27 1.02 -14.90 40.86
C LEU A 27 1.94 -15.32 39.70
N ILE A 28 2.41 -16.56 39.72
CA ILE A 28 3.24 -17.10 38.61
C ILE A 28 2.38 -17.29 37.36
N SER A 29 1.15 -17.77 37.49
CA SER A 29 0.21 -17.93 36.38
C SER A 29 -0.13 -16.59 35.72
N GLU A 30 -0.45 -15.57 36.52
CA GLU A 30 -0.73 -14.22 36.04
C GLU A 30 0.49 -13.59 35.31
N LYS A 31 1.68 -13.80 35.86
CA LYS A 31 2.92 -13.30 35.25
C LYS A 31 3.26 -14.00 33.92
N ARG A 32 2.96 -15.29 33.80
CA ARG A 32 3.14 -16.03 32.54
C ARG A 32 2.13 -15.55 31.47
N ALA A 33 0.85 -15.44 31.81
CA ALA A 33 -0.18 -14.95 30.91
C ALA A 33 0.14 -13.51 30.41
N ASN A 34 0.64 -12.64 31.29
CA ASN A 34 1.03 -11.30 30.93
C ASN A 34 2.27 -11.28 29.99
N ASN A 35 3.24 -12.16 30.22
CA ASN A 35 4.42 -12.28 29.36
C ASN A 35 4.07 -12.83 27.96
N GLU A 36 3.17 -13.80 27.87
CA GLU A 36 2.68 -14.34 26.59
C GLU A 36 1.95 -13.26 25.78
N LEU A 37 1.06 -12.48 26.43
CA LEU A 37 0.39 -11.33 25.81
C LEU A 37 1.40 -10.27 25.29
N VAL A 38 2.42 -9.96 26.07
CA VAL A 38 3.46 -9.00 25.66
C VAL A 38 4.26 -9.55 24.46
N GLN A 39 4.55 -10.84 24.43
CA GLN A 39 5.23 -11.47 23.30
C GLN A 39 4.36 -11.45 22.05
N GLU A 40 3.08 -11.78 22.15
CA GLU A 40 2.12 -11.72 21.04
C GLU A 40 2.03 -10.31 20.45
N PHE A 41 1.89 -9.29 21.29
CA PHE A 41 1.88 -7.89 20.84
C PHE A 41 3.20 -7.42 20.25
N ASN A 42 4.33 -7.92 20.72
CA ASN A 42 5.63 -7.61 20.11
C ASN A 42 5.71 -8.19 18.69
N LEU A 43 5.28 -9.43 18.48
CA LEU A 43 5.24 -10.06 17.17
C LEU A 43 4.26 -9.34 16.23
N GLU A 44 3.06 -8.98 16.72
CA GLU A 44 2.09 -8.22 15.93
C GLU A 44 2.63 -6.84 15.55
N LYS A 45 3.34 -6.17 16.46
CA LYS A 45 3.99 -4.89 16.18
C LYS A 45 5.08 -5.01 15.12
N GLU A 46 5.94 -6.02 15.22
CA GLU A 46 7.01 -6.30 14.24
C GLU A 46 6.42 -6.60 12.85
N ASP A 47 5.38 -7.41 12.79
CA ASP A 47 4.67 -7.71 11.53
C ASP A 47 4.08 -6.44 10.90
N LEU A 48 3.47 -5.58 11.71
CA LEU A 48 2.96 -4.29 11.25
C LEU A 48 4.09 -3.36 10.77
N GLU A 49 5.22 -3.29 11.46
CA GLU A 49 6.39 -2.50 11.02
C GLU A 49 6.90 -2.96 9.65
N ASN A 50 6.99 -4.26 9.44
CA ASN A 50 7.37 -4.83 8.15
C ASN A 50 6.36 -4.46 7.06
N GLN A 51 5.05 -4.59 7.34
CA GLN A 51 4.00 -4.22 6.40
C GLN A 51 4.04 -2.73 6.05
N TYR A 52 4.18 -1.82 7.01
CA TYR A 52 4.31 -0.39 6.73
C TYR A 52 5.56 -0.05 5.91
N THR A 53 6.68 -0.72 6.20
CA THR A 53 7.92 -0.56 5.45
C THR A 53 7.77 -1.00 4.00
N ASP A 54 7.12 -2.13 3.77
CA ASP A 54 6.84 -2.64 2.42
C ASP A 54 5.87 -1.72 1.66
N PHE A 55 4.88 -1.16 2.34
CA PHE A 55 3.98 -0.17 1.75
C PHE A 55 4.71 1.11 1.32
N ALA A 56 5.62 1.61 2.15
CA ALA A 56 6.41 2.78 1.79
C ALA A 56 7.24 2.53 0.53
N LYS A 57 7.84 1.34 0.38
CA LYS A 57 8.57 0.94 -0.83
C LYS A 57 7.66 0.83 -2.06
N GLN A 58 6.48 0.22 -1.90
CA GLN A 58 5.50 0.10 -2.99
C GLN A 58 5.03 1.48 -3.49
N TYR A 59 4.87 2.47 -2.63
CA TYR A 59 4.59 3.84 -3.06
C TYR A 59 5.74 4.45 -3.84
N ASP A 60 7.01 4.20 -3.46
CA ASP A 60 8.18 4.63 -4.24
C ASP A 60 8.18 4.00 -5.63
N GLU A 61 7.94 2.71 -5.73
CA GLU A 61 7.87 1.99 -7.02
C GLU A 61 6.74 2.52 -7.90
N LEU A 62 5.55 2.75 -7.34
CA LEU A 62 4.42 3.32 -8.08
C LEU A 62 4.73 4.72 -8.60
N LYS A 63 5.41 5.57 -7.82
CA LYS A 63 5.83 6.91 -8.27
C LYS A 63 6.71 6.85 -9.52
N LEU A 64 7.59 5.85 -9.63
CA LEU A 64 8.46 5.68 -10.79
C LEU A 64 7.69 5.30 -12.07
N THR A 65 6.51 4.71 -11.94
CA THR A 65 5.68 4.27 -13.08
C THR A 65 4.72 5.35 -13.57
N VAL A 66 4.53 6.42 -12.81
CA VAL A 66 3.53 7.45 -13.07
C VAL A 66 4.13 8.63 -13.80
N SER A 67 3.59 8.92 -14.98
CA SER A 67 3.95 10.12 -15.78
C SER A 67 3.04 11.32 -15.50
N ASN A 68 2.07 11.19 -14.59
CA ASN A 68 1.08 12.21 -14.26
C ASN A 68 1.47 12.93 -12.96
N ASP A 69 1.77 14.22 -13.04
CA ASP A 69 2.24 15.02 -11.92
C ASP A 69 1.24 15.05 -10.75
N SER A 70 -0.06 15.16 -11.02
CA SER A 70 -1.09 15.17 -9.97
C SER A 70 -1.15 13.85 -9.20
N LEU A 71 -1.04 12.72 -9.91
CA LEU A 71 -1.05 11.41 -9.29
C LEU A 71 0.26 11.15 -8.53
N SER A 72 1.39 11.63 -9.03
CA SER A 72 2.68 11.58 -8.35
C SER A 72 2.65 12.31 -7.00
N VAL A 73 2.05 13.50 -6.95
CA VAL A 73 1.87 14.26 -5.69
C VAL A 73 0.98 13.52 -4.69
N LEU A 74 -0.11 12.90 -5.15
CA LEU A 74 -0.99 12.11 -4.28
C LEU A 74 -0.27 10.88 -3.71
N LEU A 75 0.50 10.17 -4.52
CA LEU A 75 1.32 9.03 -4.07
C LEU A 75 2.36 9.47 -3.04
N GLU A 76 2.98 10.62 -3.22
CA GLU A 76 3.94 11.17 -2.26
C GLU A 76 3.28 11.50 -0.92
N GLN A 77 2.08 12.09 -0.93
CA GLN A 77 1.32 12.36 0.29
C GLN A 77 0.99 11.09 1.07
N GLU A 78 0.55 10.04 0.38
CA GLU A 78 0.25 8.75 1.02
C GLU A 78 1.52 8.03 1.52
N GLN A 79 2.63 8.16 0.81
CA GLN A 79 3.93 7.69 1.26
C GLN A 79 4.37 8.37 2.56
N LEU A 80 4.29 9.70 2.61
CA LEU A 80 4.61 10.47 3.82
C LEU A 80 3.68 10.12 4.99
N LYS A 81 2.39 9.87 4.71
CA LYS A 81 1.46 9.38 5.71
C LYS A 81 1.86 8.00 6.23
N THR A 82 2.24 7.09 5.33
CA THR A 82 2.72 5.75 5.68
C THR A 82 3.95 5.80 6.58
N GLN A 83 4.92 6.66 6.25
CA GLN A 83 6.13 6.86 7.05
C GLN A 83 5.80 7.41 8.44
N ARG A 84 4.90 8.38 8.55
CA ARG A 84 4.48 8.91 9.85
C ARG A 84 3.81 7.85 10.72
N LEU A 85 2.95 7.02 10.14
CA LEU A 85 2.30 5.93 10.87
C LEU A 85 3.29 4.85 11.28
N LEU A 86 4.33 4.60 10.49
CA LEU A 86 5.44 3.71 10.86
C LEU A 86 6.22 4.25 12.06
N GLU A 87 6.57 5.53 12.05
CA GLU A 87 7.26 6.16 13.19
C GLU A 87 6.37 6.16 14.45
N GLU A 88 5.07 6.42 14.30
CA GLU A 88 4.12 6.32 15.40
C GLU A 88 4.09 4.88 15.96
N LEU A 89 4.00 3.87 15.11
CA LEU A 89 4.03 2.45 15.50
C LEU A 89 5.29 2.10 16.29
N ARG A 90 6.45 2.60 15.90
CA ARG A 90 7.72 2.37 16.59
C ARG A 90 7.71 2.91 18.01
N THR A 91 7.02 4.02 18.26
CA THR A 91 6.91 4.63 19.58
C THR A 91 5.84 3.98 20.48
N VAL A 92 4.88 3.27 19.88
CA VAL A 92 3.81 2.60 20.62
C VAL A 92 4.38 1.47 21.48
N LYS A 93 4.01 1.45 22.77
CA LYS A 93 4.35 0.33 23.67
C LYS A 93 3.56 -0.92 23.24
N SER A 94 4.21 -2.07 23.24
CA SER A 94 3.59 -3.36 22.90
C SER A 94 2.38 -3.73 23.78
N THR A 95 2.24 -3.11 24.94
CA THR A 95 1.07 -3.29 25.82
C THR A 95 -0.15 -2.43 25.41
N ASN A 96 0.00 -1.50 24.46
CA ASN A 96 -1.08 -0.63 24.02
C ASN A 96 -1.86 -1.26 22.85
N ALA A 97 -2.66 -2.28 23.14
CA ALA A 97 -3.47 -2.99 22.15
C ALA A 97 -4.43 -2.08 21.36
N THR A 98 -4.90 -1.00 21.95
CA THR A 98 -5.82 -0.06 21.28
C THR A 98 -5.13 0.67 20.14
N GLU A 99 -3.91 1.18 20.36
CA GLU A 99 -3.13 1.85 19.35
C GLU A 99 -2.67 0.90 18.24
N ILE A 100 -2.24 -0.31 18.60
CA ILE A 100 -1.88 -1.34 17.61
C ILE A 100 -3.07 -1.66 16.70
N ARG A 101 -4.27 -1.85 17.26
CA ARG A 101 -5.48 -2.07 16.46
C ARG A 101 -5.85 -0.87 15.57
N ARG A 102 -5.67 0.36 16.06
CA ARG A 102 -5.88 1.56 15.26
C ARG A 102 -4.93 1.59 14.07
N LEU A 103 -3.64 1.41 14.30
CA LEU A 103 -2.62 1.38 13.24
C LEU A 103 -2.87 0.26 12.23
N LYS A 104 -3.32 -0.91 12.67
CA LYS A 104 -3.74 -2.00 11.77
C LYS A 104 -4.91 -1.60 10.86
N LYS A 105 -5.88 -0.85 11.37
CA LYS A 105 -6.99 -0.30 10.55
C LYS A 105 -6.51 0.74 9.56
N GLU A 106 -5.58 1.61 9.97
CA GLU A 106 -4.96 2.59 9.07
C GLU A 106 -4.20 1.91 7.94
N LEU A 107 -3.44 0.85 8.23
CA LEU A 107 -2.76 0.06 7.20
C LEU A 107 -3.75 -0.57 6.21
N ALA A 108 -4.88 -1.10 6.69
CA ALA A 108 -5.92 -1.63 5.82
C ALA A 108 -6.54 -0.54 4.92
N THR A 109 -6.65 0.69 5.41
CA THR A 109 -7.10 1.84 4.63
C THR A 109 -6.08 2.23 3.58
N LEU A 110 -4.80 2.33 3.93
CA LEU A 110 -3.71 2.58 2.97
C LEU A 110 -3.68 1.55 1.85
N ARG A 111 -3.90 0.27 2.17
CA ARG A 111 -3.99 -0.80 1.17
C ARG A 111 -5.12 -0.58 0.16
N LYS A 112 -6.30 -0.17 0.61
CA LYS A 112 -7.43 0.16 -0.28
C LYS A 112 -7.12 1.35 -1.18
N VAL A 113 -6.50 2.39 -0.63
CA VAL A 113 -6.08 3.57 -1.38
C VAL A 113 -5.05 3.21 -2.44
N MET A 114 -4.05 2.40 -2.11
CA MET A 114 -3.04 1.92 -3.06
C MET A 114 -3.65 1.14 -4.21
N ILE A 115 -4.58 0.21 -3.94
CA ILE A 115 -5.31 -0.52 -4.99
C ILE A 115 -6.06 0.46 -5.90
N GLY A 116 -6.65 1.51 -5.35
CA GLY A 116 -7.29 2.58 -6.12
C GLY A 116 -6.31 3.26 -7.07
N TYR A 117 -5.11 3.61 -6.62
CA TYR A 117 -4.09 4.22 -7.46
C TYR A 117 -3.57 3.27 -8.56
N ILE A 118 -3.35 2.00 -8.24
CA ILE A 118 -2.95 0.99 -9.23
C ILE A 118 -3.99 0.93 -10.36
N ASN A 119 -5.28 0.86 -10.02
CA ASN A 119 -6.35 0.84 -11.01
C ASN A 119 -6.41 2.12 -11.86
N GLN A 120 -6.12 3.29 -11.27
CA GLN A 120 -6.03 4.55 -12.00
C GLN A 120 -4.84 4.57 -12.96
N ILE A 121 -3.68 4.11 -12.53
CA ILE A 121 -2.46 3.99 -13.36
C ILE A 121 -2.72 3.08 -14.55
N ASP A 122 -3.33 1.92 -14.33
CA ASP A 122 -3.70 0.99 -15.39
C ASP A 122 -4.66 1.60 -16.40
N SER A 123 -5.68 2.31 -15.90
CA SER A 123 -6.66 3.00 -16.75
C SER A 123 -6.00 4.09 -17.61
N LEU A 124 -5.15 4.91 -17.01
CA LEU A 124 -4.39 5.95 -17.71
C LEU A 124 -3.43 5.36 -18.74
N SER A 125 -2.76 4.27 -18.42
CA SER A 125 -1.87 3.58 -19.34
C SER A 125 -2.61 3.05 -20.57
N ARG A 126 -3.76 2.41 -20.38
CA ARG A 126 -4.62 1.95 -21.48
C ARG A 126 -5.11 3.10 -22.35
N LEU A 127 -5.56 4.20 -21.74
CA LEU A 127 -5.99 5.39 -22.48
C LEU A 127 -4.84 5.98 -23.31
N THR A 128 -3.65 6.11 -22.73
CA THR A 128 -2.47 6.64 -23.40
C THR A 128 -2.07 5.75 -24.59
N ASN A 129 -2.11 4.43 -24.42
CA ASN A 129 -1.81 3.50 -25.51
C ASN A 129 -2.84 3.60 -26.64
N HIS A 130 -4.13 3.67 -26.31
CA HIS A 130 -5.18 3.87 -27.31
C HIS A 130 -5.02 5.19 -28.06
N GLN A 131 -4.71 6.29 -27.36
CA GLN A 131 -4.43 7.57 -27.99
C GLN A 131 -3.23 7.51 -28.97
N LYS A 132 -2.16 6.80 -28.58
CA LYS A 132 -1.00 6.60 -29.48
C LYS A 132 -1.39 5.85 -30.76
N GLU A 133 -2.23 4.83 -30.64
CA GLU A 133 -2.74 4.07 -31.80
C GLU A 133 -3.58 4.97 -32.73
N VAL A 134 -4.50 5.76 -32.14
CA VAL A 134 -5.33 6.70 -32.90
C VAL A 134 -4.46 7.75 -33.60
N ILE A 135 -3.48 8.33 -32.91
CA ILE A 135 -2.55 9.31 -33.51
C ILE A 135 -1.77 8.68 -34.67
N ALA A 136 -1.27 7.46 -34.50
CA ALA A 136 -0.55 6.75 -35.54
C ALA A 136 -1.43 6.50 -36.80
N ASP A 137 -2.70 6.12 -36.58
CA ASP A 137 -3.66 5.91 -37.67
C ASP A 137 -3.99 7.21 -38.43
N VAL A 138 -4.30 8.28 -37.66
CA VAL A 138 -4.56 9.62 -38.23
C VAL A 138 -3.36 10.13 -39.00
N THR A 139 -2.15 9.98 -38.46
CA THR A 139 -0.91 10.39 -39.11
C THR A 139 -0.71 9.63 -40.43
N ARG A 140 -0.98 8.33 -40.46
CA ARG A 140 -0.90 7.51 -41.67
C ARG A 140 -1.91 7.98 -42.71
N LYS A 141 -3.17 8.20 -42.32
CA LYS A 141 -4.23 8.72 -43.21
C LYS A 141 -3.87 10.09 -43.77
N TYR A 142 -3.35 10.97 -42.91
CA TYR A 142 -2.87 12.29 -43.35
C TYR A 142 -1.75 12.20 -44.40
N ASN A 143 -0.77 11.35 -44.18
CA ASN A 143 0.34 11.16 -45.15
C ASN A 143 -0.16 10.61 -46.48
N VAL A 144 -1.09 9.65 -46.47
CA VAL A 144 -1.71 9.12 -47.69
C VAL A 144 -2.50 10.21 -48.42
N ALA A 145 -3.32 10.98 -47.75
CA ALA A 145 -4.08 12.08 -48.32
C ALA A 145 -3.15 13.17 -48.89
N SER A 146 -2.09 13.52 -48.19
CA SER A 146 -1.07 14.47 -48.66
C SER A 146 -0.38 14.01 -49.94
N GLN A 147 -0.01 12.73 -50.05
CA GLN A 147 0.52 12.16 -51.28
C GLN A 147 -0.48 12.19 -52.44
N GLN A 148 -1.75 11.85 -52.19
CA GLN A 148 -2.80 11.92 -53.19
C GLN A 148 -2.99 13.34 -53.71
N ILE A 149 -3.01 14.34 -52.81
CA ILE A 149 -3.10 15.76 -53.17
C ILE A 149 -1.90 16.18 -54.06
N SER A 150 -0.69 15.76 -53.69
CA SER A 150 0.52 16.03 -54.48
C SER A 150 0.42 15.43 -55.86
N ASN A 151 0.03 14.15 -55.94
CA ASN A 151 -0.11 13.46 -57.25
C ASN A 151 -1.18 14.11 -58.14
N LEU A 152 -2.35 14.44 -57.58
CA LEU A 152 -3.42 15.14 -58.29
C LEU A 152 -3.00 16.54 -58.78
N SER A 153 -2.21 17.24 -57.93
CA SER A 153 -1.67 18.56 -58.34
C SER A 153 -0.72 18.45 -59.51
N GLU A 154 0.14 17.43 -59.52
CA GLU A 154 1.06 17.17 -60.62
C GLU A 154 0.31 16.74 -61.91
N GLU A 155 -0.68 15.86 -61.77
CA GLU A 155 -1.52 15.44 -62.89
C GLU A 155 -2.28 16.64 -63.49
N LYS A 156 -2.90 17.49 -62.66
CA LYS A 156 -3.52 18.73 -63.08
C LYS A 156 -2.53 19.63 -63.86
N LYS A 157 -1.33 19.81 -63.38
CA LYS A 157 -0.29 20.59 -64.04
C LYS A 157 0.05 20.01 -65.40
N ASN A 158 0.18 18.70 -65.53
CA ASN A 158 0.45 18.01 -66.81
C ASN A 158 -0.70 18.10 -67.79
N LEU A 159 -1.95 17.96 -67.29
CA LEU A 159 -3.14 18.16 -68.11
C LEU A 159 -3.22 19.59 -68.67
N ASN A 160 -3.00 20.60 -67.82
CA ASN A 160 -3.00 22.00 -68.25
C ASN A 160 -1.94 22.26 -69.33
N LYS A 161 -0.75 21.69 -69.22
CA LYS A 161 0.30 21.79 -70.29
C LYS A 161 -0.20 21.19 -71.61
N LYS A 162 -0.81 20.00 -71.55
CA LYS A 162 -1.38 19.35 -72.76
C LYS A 162 -2.48 20.17 -73.40
N VAL A 163 -3.36 20.75 -72.67
CA VAL A 163 -4.45 21.61 -73.16
C VAL A 163 -3.90 22.87 -73.79
N THR A 164 -2.89 23.50 -73.13
CA THR A 164 -2.23 24.71 -73.73
C THR A 164 -1.54 24.41 -75.03
N LEU A 165 -0.86 23.29 -75.14
CA LEU A 165 -0.21 22.87 -76.40
C LEU A 165 -1.22 22.56 -77.52
N ALA A 166 -2.35 21.91 -77.19
CA ALA A 166 -3.41 21.63 -78.20
C ALA A 166 -4.16 22.88 -78.68
N ALA A 167 -4.19 23.93 -77.88
CA ALA A 167 -4.81 25.20 -78.22
C ALA A 167 -3.92 26.13 -79.07
N GLN A 168 -2.63 25.75 -79.29
CA GLN A 168 -1.65 26.47 -80.12
C GLN A 168 -1.48 25.86 -81.51
N LEU A 169 -2.11 24.75 -81.81
CA LEU A 169 -2.19 24.09 -83.12
C LEU A 169 -3.44 24.50 -83.87
#